data_5ae5c045c7e03789929bf4113f1a0c24
#
_entry.id   5ae5c045c7e03789929bf4113f1a0c24
#
_cell.length_a   1.000
_cell.length_b   1.000
_cell.length_c   1.000
_cell.angle_alpha   90.00
_cell.angle_beta   90.00
_cell.angle_gamma   90.00
#
_symmetry.space_group_name_H-M   'P 1'
#
loop_
_entity.id
_entity.type
_entity.pdbx_description
1 polymer ?
#
loop_
_entity_poly.entity_id
_entity_poly.type
_entity_poly.pdbx_seq_one_letter_code
_entity_poly.pdbx_strand_id
1 'polypeptide(L)'
;MYVPYCTGDSYSGDKATILTYLGIEHETHFVGHRNMALYLSRLIATFSQAKRVWLAGDSAGGFGASFSFGTVQEAFGSKARVDDSGQPIDPAPATWAQWRSAWNMQLPADCPACQNGPSGFVDYYRSKYPKNRFGLISYEYDIVIAPFMNLTLGEFHTELTTLLDHFDASFTNGRYFVLPGASHVGLAAPTSALKDWVKKMVTDVPSWGSIRP
;
A
#
# COMPACT_ATOMS: atom_id res chain seq x y z
N MET A 1 14.69 6.72 -5.01
CA MET A 1 15.47 5.93 -4.03
C MET A 1 14.71 4.66 -3.73
N TYR A 2 15.38 3.53 -3.59
CA TYR A 2 14.79 2.25 -3.21
C TYR A 2 14.93 2.04 -1.71
N VAL A 3 13.86 1.64 -1.03
CA VAL A 3 13.84 1.25 0.38
C VAL A 3 13.66 -0.27 0.43
N PRO A 4 14.67 -1.04 0.87
CA PRO A 4 14.60 -2.50 0.86
C PRO A 4 13.62 -3.02 1.91
N TYR A 5 12.90 -4.09 1.56
CA TYR A 5 12.01 -4.82 2.45
C TYR A 5 12.72 -6.04 3.06
N CYS A 6 12.90 -6.05 4.34
CA CYS A 6 13.61 -7.14 5.04
C CYS A 6 13.02 -7.52 6.41
N THR A 7 11.89 -6.90 6.81
CA THR A 7 11.35 -7.06 8.16
C THR A 7 10.09 -7.93 8.24
N GLY A 8 9.51 -8.33 7.11
CA GLY A 8 8.35 -9.23 7.07
C GLY A 8 7.03 -8.65 7.63
N ASP A 9 6.92 -7.31 7.73
CA ASP A 9 5.84 -6.59 8.42
C ASP A 9 5.19 -5.48 7.58
N SER A 10 5.37 -5.51 6.27
CA SER A 10 4.89 -4.49 5.34
C SER A 10 5.22 -3.06 5.79
N TYR A 11 6.41 -2.86 6.34
CA TYR A 11 6.94 -1.57 6.85
C TYR A 11 6.13 -0.94 7.99
N SER A 12 5.27 -1.71 8.67
CA SER A 12 4.34 -1.17 9.67
C SER A 12 4.64 -1.60 11.10
N GLY A 13 5.53 -2.57 11.29
CA GLY A 13 5.78 -3.18 12.58
C GLY A 13 6.74 -2.40 13.46
N ASP A 14 6.55 -2.58 14.76
CA ASP A 14 7.40 -2.03 15.82
C ASP A 14 7.56 -3.03 16.98
N LYS A 15 8.10 -4.23 16.69
CA LYS A 15 8.24 -5.31 17.66
C LYS A 15 9.39 -6.24 17.34
N ALA A 16 10.19 -6.59 18.37
CA ALA A 16 11.03 -7.77 18.34
C ALA A 16 10.32 -8.91 19.07
N THR A 17 10.35 -10.12 18.55
CA THR A 17 9.69 -11.28 19.12
C THR A 17 10.40 -12.58 18.75
N ILE A 18 10.12 -13.65 19.47
CA ILE A 18 10.57 -14.98 19.12
C ILE A 18 9.41 -15.70 18.42
N LEU A 19 9.65 -16.20 17.22
CA LEU A 19 8.73 -17.06 16.48
C LEU A 19 9.28 -18.49 16.50
N THR A 20 8.41 -19.46 16.74
CA THR A 20 8.76 -20.87 16.65
C THR A 20 8.30 -21.42 15.29
N TYR A 21 9.23 -21.90 14.50
CA TYR A 21 8.95 -22.58 13.24
C TYR A 21 9.61 -23.96 13.21
N LEU A 22 8.83 -24.99 12.97
CA LEU A 22 9.28 -26.42 13.03
C LEU A 22 10.00 -26.78 14.33
N GLY A 23 9.55 -26.23 15.47
CA GLY A 23 10.15 -26.47 16.79
C GLY A 23 11.46 -25.69 17.06
N ILE A 24 11.89 -24.83 16.16
CA ILE A 24 13.08 -23.98 16.29
C ILE A 24 12.64 -22.54 16.58
N GLU A 25 13.24 -21.96 17.59
CA GLU A 25 13.01 -20.55 17.93
C GLU A 25 13.86 -19.63 17.04
N HIS A 26 13.22 -18.59 16.49
CA HIS A 26 13.85 -17.57 15.66
C HIS A 26 13.54 -16.20 16.24
N GLU A 27 14.58 -15.45 16.61
CA GLU A 27 14.42 -14.03 16.93
C GLU A 27 14.05 -13.28 15.65
N THR A 28 12.90 -12.59 15.67
CA THR A 28 12.33 -11.91 14.52
C THR A 28 12.08 -10.45 14.86
N HIS A 29 12.53 -9.56 13.98
CA HIS A 29 12.45 -8.13 14.16
C HIS A 29 11.46 -7.51 13.18
N PHE A 30 10.23 -7.35 13.60
CA PHE A 30 9.21 -6.57 12.89
C PHE A 30 9.41 -5.08 13.20
N VAL A 31 10.37 -4.44 12.55
CA VAL A 31 10.80 -3.07 12.86
C VAL A 31 10.74 -2.14 11.64
N GLY A 32 9.89 -2.47 10.68
CA GLY A 32 9.75 -1.73 9.43
C GLY A 32 9.32 -0.28 9.64
N HIS A 33 8.45 -0.02 10.61
CA HIS A 33 8.05 1.34 10.97
C HIS A 33 9.24 2.18 11.52
N ARG A 34 10.05 1.62 12.40
CA ARG A 34 11.27 2.29 12.89
C ARG A 34 12.27 2.53 11.77
N ASN A 35 12.48 1.55 10.90
CA ASN A 35 13.36 1.68 9.75
C ASN A 35 12.90 2.81 8.83
N MET A 36 11.60 2.91 8.58
CA MET A 36 11.04 3.99 7.76
C MET A 36 11.34 5.37 8.38
N ALA A 37 11.19 5.55 9.69
CA ALA A 37 11.53 6.80 10.36
C ALA A 37 13.01 7.17 10.21
N LEU A 38 13.92 6.19 10.32
CA LEU A 38 15.36 6.38 10.12
C LEU A 38 15.68 6.73 8.64
N TYR A 39 15.06 6.07 7.68
CA TYR A 39 15.21 6.42 6.27
C TYR A 39 14.72 7.83 5.99
N LEU A 40 13.57 8.23 6.52
CA LEU A 40 13.01 9.55 6.34
C LEU A 40 13.90 10.65 6.89
N SER A 41 14.50 10.47 8.07
CA SER A 41 15.43 11.46 8.63
C SER A 41 16.59 11.77 7.67
N ARG A 42 17.09 10.74 6.98
CA ARG A 42 18.16 10.87 5.98
C ARG A 42 17.65 11.44 4.66
N LEU A 43 16.48 11.00 4.21
CA LEU A 43 15.88 11.44 2.97
C LEU A 43 15.54 12.93 2.99
N ILE A 44 14.95 13.42 4.07
CA ILE A 44 14.59 14.83 4.22
C ILE A 44 15.85 15.69 4.16
N ALA A 45 16.91 15.31 4.88
CA ALA A 45 18.16 16.04 4.84
C ALA A 45 18.80 16.05 3.44
N THR A 46 18.75 14.91 2.75
CA THR A 46 19.35 14.75 1.42
C THR A 46 18.56 15.48 0.32
N PHE A 47 17.23 15.47 0.42
CA PHE A 47 16.31 16.02 -0.57
C PHE A 47 15.49 17.20 -0.01
N SER A 48 16.11 18.06 0.77
CA SER A 48 15.47 19.19 1.46
C SER A 48 14.70 20.14 0.54
N GLN A 49 15.10 20.23 -0.74
CA GLN A 49 14.46 21.07 -1.75
C GLN A 49 13.46 20.32 -2.64
N ALA A 50 13.13 19.07 -2.31
CA ALA A 50 12.17 18.30 -3.09
C ALA A 50 10.79 18.98 -3.08
N LYS A 51 10.34 19.38 -4.27
CA LYS A 51 9.01 19.97 -4.47
C LYS A 51 7.93 18.91 -4.67
N ARG A 52 8.33 17.68 -4.95
CA ARG A 52 7.44 16.55 -5.16
C ARG A 52 8.12 15.25 -4.75
N VAL A 53 7.39 14.41 -4.08
CA VAL A 53 7.81 13.06 -3.67
C VAL A 53 6.75 12.08 -4.16
N TRP A 54 7.21 10.98 -4.73
CA TRP A 54 6.39 9.85 -5.12
C TRP A 54 6.72 8.68 -4.20
N LEU A 55 5.74 8.24 -3.44
CA LEU A 55 5.82 7.01 -2.67
C LEU A 55 5.14 5.93 -3.50
N ALA A 56 5.89 4.91 -3.86
CA ALA A 56 5.38 3.80 -4.62
C ALA A 56 5.94 2.49 -4.06
N GLY A 57 5.21 1.42 -4.21
CA GLY A 57 5.63 0.09 -3.84
C GLY A 57 4.82 -0.97 -4.56
N ASP A 58 5.36 -2.17 -4.63
CA ASP A 58 4.68 -3.33 -5.16
C ASP A 58 4.59 -4.43 -4.11
N SER A 59 3.61 -5.32 -4.18
CA SER A 59 3.40 -6.42 -3.24
C SER A 59 3.41 -5.93 -1.78
N ALA A 60 4.26 -6.49 -0.93
CA ALA A 60 4.47 -6.01 0.44
C ALA A 60 4.86 -4.52 0.49
N GLY A 61 5.56 -4.02 -0.52
CA GLY A 61 5.90 -2.60 -0.65
C GLY A 61 4.70 -1.71 -0.96
N GLY A 62 3.69 -2.22 -1.69
CA GLY A 62 2.43 -1.51 -1.91
C GLY A 62 1.64 -1.32 -0.61
N PHE A 63 1.52 -2.38 0.21
CA PHE A 63 0.99 -2.26 1.58
C PHE A 63 1.83 -1.28 2.40
N GLY A 64 3.16 -1.40 2.33
CA GLY A 64 4.09 -0.51 3.03
C GLY A 64 3.94 0.95 2.62
N ALA A 65 3.69 1.22 1.33
CA ALA A 65 3.38 2.57 0.86
C ALA A 65 2.08 3.09 1.47
N SER A 66 1.02 2.27 1.51
CA SER A 66 -0.25 2.64 2.15
C SER A 66 -0.09 2.89 3.65
N PHE A 67 0.57 2.00 4.38
CA PHE A 67 0.73 2.13 5.84
C PHE A 67 1.66 3.28 6.24
N SER A 68 2.71 3.55 5.45
CA SER A 68 3.69 4.60 5.73
C SER A 68 3.34 5.96 5.12
N PHE A 69 2.26 6.06 4.32
CA PHE A 69 1.94 7.27 3.57
C PHE A 69 1.86 8.52 4.46
N GLY A 70 1.15 8.43 5.59
CA GLY A 70 1.00 9.56 6.50
C GLY A 70 2.33 10.09 7.02
N THR A 71 3.20 9.18 7.48
CA THR A 71 4.54 9.52 7.97
C THR A 71 5.40 10.18 6.90
N VAL A 72 5.36 9.64 5.67
CA VAL A 72 6.09 10.23 4.53
C VAL A 72 5.48 11.58 4.15
N GLN A 73 4.14 11.66 4.11
CA GLN A 73 3.41 12.87 3.75
C GLN A 73 3.69 14.02 4.71
N GLU A 74 3.68 13.75 6.01
CA GLU A 74 3.99 14.75 7.03
C GLU A 74 5.44 15.22 6.93
N ALA A 75 6.38 14.30 6.69
CA ALA A 75 7.80 14.61 6.55
C ALA A 75 8.09 15.51 5.34
N PHE A 76 7.46 15.29 4.21
CA PHE A 76 7.72 16.02 2.96
C PHE A 76 6.64 17.05 2.61
N GLY A 77 5.56 17.13 3.37
CA GLY A 77 4.40 17.97 3.06
C GLY A 77 3.51 17.40 1.95
N SER A 78 2.69 18.24 1.30
CA SER A 78 1.66 17.80 0.36
C SER A 78 2.26 17.20 -0.93
N LYS A 79 2.16 15.90 -1.11
CA LYS A 79 2.75 15.13 -2.20
C LYS A 79 1.78 14.07 -2.72
N ALA A 80 2.03 13.58 -3.93
CA ALA A 80 1.29 12.46 -4.50
C ALA A 80 2.03 11.13 -4.28
N ARG A 81 1.32 10.01 -4.37
CA ARG A 81 1.88 8.66 -4.29
C ARG A 81 1.26 7.72 -5.31
N VAL A 82 1.94 6.60 -5.52
CA VAL A 82 1.45 5.46 -6.29
C VAL A 82 1.60 4.19 -5.44
N ASP A 83 0.57 3.34 -5.42
CA ASP A 83 0.64 1.96 -4.94
C ASP A 83 0.56 1.01 -6.14
N ASP A 84 1.34 -0.06 -6.13
CA ASP A 84 1.29 -1.13 -7.13
C ASP A 84 1.14 -2.48 -6.45
N SER A 85 0.13 -3.24 -6.84
CA SER A 85 -0.18 -4.61 -6.40
C SER A 85 -0.34 -4.84 -4.88
N GLY A 86 -0.04 -3.85 -4.06
CA GLY A 86 -0.36 -3.86 -2.64
C GLY A 86 -1.77 -3.33 -2.44
N GLN A 87 -2.78 -4.14 -2.76
CA GLN A 87 -4.15 -3.70 -2.69
C GLN A 87 -4.57 -3.49 -1.23
N PRO A 88 -5.15 -2.36 -0.91
CA PRO A 88 -5.72 -2.10 0.40
C PRO A 88 -7.10 -2.77 0.55
N ILE A 89 -7.19 -4.05 0.22
CA ILE A 89 -8.36 -4.88 0.48
C ILE A 89 -8.28 -5.41 1.90
N ASP A 90 -9.42 -5.62 2.52
CA ASP A 90 -9.46 -6.13 3.87
C ASP A 90 -9.33 -7.66 3.87
N PRO A 91 -8.36 -8.22 4.60
CA PRO A 91 -8.32 -9.65 4.86
C PRO A 91 -9.43 -10.04 5.83
N ALA A 92 -9.66 -11.33 6.02
CA ALA A 92 -10.55 -11.79 7.07
C ALA A 92 -10.20 -11.12 8.41
N PRO A 93 -11.18 -10.72 9.25
CA PRO A 93 -10.94 -9.96 10.48
C PRO A 93 -9.93 -10.61 11.43
N ALA A 94 -9.90 -11.95 11.49
CA ALA A 94 -8.94 -12.70 12.30
C ALA A 94 -7.50 -12.52 11.77
N THR A 95 -7.31 -12.52 10.45
CA THR A 95 -6.01 -12.30 9.80
C THR A 95 -5.51 -10.88 10.07
N TRP A 96 -6.39 -9.88 9.96
CA TRP A 96 -6.03 -8.50 10.29
C TRP A 96 -5.62 -8.33 11.76
N ALA A 97 -6.38 -8.90 12.67
CA ALA A 97 -6.06 -8.88 14.09
C ALA A 97 -4.72 -9.57 14.40
N GLN A 98 -4.43 -10.68 13.71
CA GLN A 98 -3.16 -11.39 13.82
C GLN A 98 -1.99 -10.52 13.35
N TRP A 99 -2.08 -9.88 12.18
CA TRP A 99 -1.02 -8.98 11.67
C TRP A 99 -0.76 -7.84 12.64
N ARG A 100 -1.81 -7.17 13.10
CA ARG A 100 -1.68 -6.06 14.05
C ARG A 100 -0.97 -6.46 15.33
N SER A 101 -1.31 -7.61 15.89
CA SER A 101 -0.71 -8.13 17.12
C SER A 101 0.72 -8.65 16.90
N ALA A 102 0.95 -9.41 15.83
CA ALA A 102 2.25 -10.00 15.54
C ALA A 102 3.30 -8.93 15.27
N TRP A 103 2.93 -7.89 14.51
CA TRP A 103 3.85 -6.82 14.13
C TRP A 103 3.85 -5.63 15.09
N ASN A 104 2.90 -5.56 16.02
CA ASN A 104 2.62 -4.34 16.79
C ASN A 104 2.49 -3.13 15.87
N MET A 105 1.58 -3.24 14.88
CA MET A 105 1.41 -2.25 13.82
C MET A 105 1.13 -0.86 14.39
N GLN A 106 1.84 0.12 13.85
CA GLN A 106 1.64 1.52 14.20
C GLN A 106 0.55 2.11 13.29
N LEU A 107 -0.64 2.31 13.83
CA LEU A 107 -1.80 2.86 13.10
C LEU A 107 -1.96 4.35 13.44
N PRO A 108 -2.47 5.18 12.48
CA PRO A 108 -2.82 6.57 12.80
C PRO A 108 -3.85 6.63 13.92
N ALA A 109 -3.56 7.42 14.96
CA ALA A 109 -4.42 7.50 16.15
C ALA A 109 -5.81 8.09 15.85
N ASP A 110 -5.91 8.90 14.80
CA ASP A 110 -7.13 9.58 14.34
C ASP A 110 -7.83 8.82 13.19
N CYS A 111 -7.50 7.54 12.96
CA CYS A 111 -8.12 6.68 11.96
C CYS A 111 -8.86 5.48 12.59
N PRO A 112 -10.10 5.61 13.04
CA PRO A 112 -10.86 4.46 13.55
C PRO A 112 -11.06 3.35 12.51
N ALA A 113 -11.26 3.71 11.23
CA ALA A 113 -11.43 2.75 10.14
C ALA A 113 -10.19 1.87 9.91
N CYS A 114 -8.98 2.39 10.16
CA CYS A 114 -7.73 1.64 10.06
C CYS A 114 -7.66 0.46 11.06
N GLN A 115 -8.50 0.47 12.08
CA GLN A 115 -8.58 -0.64 13.03
C GLN A 115 -9.24 -1.89 12.42
N ASN A 116 -10.04 -1.70 11.36
CA ASN A 116 -10.84 -2.76 10.75
C ASN A 116 -10.13 -3.42 9.57
N GLY A 117 -9.25 -2.71 8.87
CA GLY A 117 -8.53 -3.26 7.72
C GLY A 117 -7.71 -2.23 6.95
N PRO A 118 -6.94 -2.70 5.97
CA PRO A 118 -6.17 -1.85 5.05
C PRO A 118 -7.00 -0.84 4.25
N SER A 119 -8.25 -1.14 3.90
CA SER A 119 -9.13 -0.22 3.18
C SER A 119 -9.34 1.09 3.93
N GLY A 120 -9.39 1.03 5.25
CA GLY A 120 -9.52 2.21 6.11
C GLY A 120 -8.41 3.23 5.94
N PHE A 121 -7.20 2.82 5.60
CA PHE A 121 -6.09 3.75 5.33
C PHE A 121 -6.33 4.55 4.05
N VAL A 122 -6.90 3.93 3.03
CA VAL A 122 -7.19 4.58 1.76
C VAL A 122 -8.19 5.71 1.96
N ASP A 123 -9.30 5.43 2.61
CA ASP A 123 -10.33 6.43 2.87
C ASP A 123 -9.83 7.57 3.75
N TYR A 124 -9.10 7.20 4.80
CA TYR A 124 -8.51 8.16 5.71
C TYR A 124 -7.56 9.12 4.98
N TYR A 125 -6.61 8.60 4.22
CA TYR A 125 -5.62 9.45 3.56
C TYR A 125 -6.19 10.22 2.37
N ARG A 126 -7.12 9.65 1.62
CA ARG A 126 -7.79 10.35 0.50
C ARG A 126 -8.61 11.53 1.00
N SER A 127 -9.27 11.38 2.15
CA SER A 127 -10.01 12.47 2.80
C SER A 127 -9.07 13.52 3.40
N LYS A 128 -8.05 13.08 4.12
CA LYS A 128 -7.10 13.96 4.81
C LYS A 128 -6.23 14.77 3.83
N TYR A 129 -5.92 14.19 2.66
CA TYR A 129 -5.04 14.80 1.65
C TYR A 129 -5.71 14.88 0.27
N PRO A 130 -6.77 15.69 0.11
CA PRO A 130 -7.58 15.74 -1.12
C PRO A 130 -6.82 16.25 -2.35
N LYS A 131 -5.66 16.89 -2.18
CA LYS A 131 -4.81 17.36 -3.28
C LYS A 131 -3.82 16.33 -3.78
N ASN A 132 -3.64 15.23 -3.04
CA ASN A 132 -2.75 14.15 -3.43
C ASN A 132 -3.46 13.19 -4.37
N ARG A 133 -2.70 12.52 -5.22
CA ARG A 133 -3.19 11.45 -6.10
C ARG A 133 -2.86 10.09 -5.53
N PHE A 134 -3.83 9.21 -5.56
CA PHE A 134 -3.72 7.84 -5.07
C PHE A 134 -3.95 6.89 -6.24
N GLY A 135 -2.95 6.12 -6.62
CA GLY A 135 -3.01 5.14 -7.69
C GLY A 135 -2.99 3.72 -7.14
N LEU A 136 -3.84 2.87 -7.66
CA LEU A 136 -3.85 1.43 -7.40
C LEU A 136 -3.61 0.69 -8.70
N ILE A 137 -2.68 -0.25 -8.71
CA ILE A 137 -2.41 -1.16 -9.83
C ILE A 137 -2.59 -2.59 -9.32
N SER A 138 -3.43 -3.35 -10.00
CA SER A 138 -3.72 -4.75 -9.63
C SER A 138 -3.96 -5.61 -10.85
N TYR A 139 -3.84 -6.93 -10.69
CA TYR A 139 -4.51 -7.88 -11.56
C TYR A 139 -5.91 -8.18 -11.03
N GLU A 140 -6.82 -8.64 -11.90
CA GLU A 140 -8.16 -9.11 -11.49
C GLU A 140 -8.08 -10.21 -10.44
N TYR A 141 -7.08 -11.09 -10.59
CA TYR A 141 -6.80 -12.20 -9.70
C TYR A 141 -5.33 -12.18 -9.30
N ASP A 142 -5.02 -11.70 -8.11
CA ASP A 142 -3.64 -11.69 -7.64
C ASP A 142 -3.30 -13.02 -6.95
N ILE A 143 -2.45 -13.81 -7.60
CA ILE A 143 -2.09 -15.17 -7.17
C ILE A 143 -1.18 -15.23 -5.93
N VAL A 144 -0.63 -14.09 -5.51
CA VAL A 144 0.24 -13.97 -4.33
C VAL A 144 -0.50 -13.32 -3.18
N ILE A 145 -1.20 -12.21 -3.44
CA ILE A 145 -1.90 -11.47 -2.39
C ILE A 145 -3.12 -12.23 -1.88
N ALA A 146 -3.88 -12.90 -2.75
CA ALA A 146 -5.04 -13.66 -2.31
C ALA A 146 -4.69 -14.69 -1.22
N PRO A 147 -3.75 -15.63 -1.40
CA PRO A 147 -3.36 -16.56 -0.34
C PRO A 147 -2.70 -15.87 0.85
N PHE A 148 -1.95 -14.79 0.66
CA PHE A 148 -1.37 -14.00 1.76
C PHE A 148 -2.46 -13.43 2.68
N MET A 149 -3.60 -13.05 2.13
CA MET A 149 -4.77 -12.56 2.86
C MET A 149 -5.68 -13.68 3.38
N ASN A 150 -5.32 -14.94 3.11
CA ASN A 150 -6.17 -16.10 3.38
C ASN A 150 -7.51 -16.05 2.62
N LEU A 151 -7.45 -15.62 1.37
CA LEU A 151 -8.58 -15.56 0.43
C LEU A 151 -8.36 -16.54 -0.72
N THR A 152 -9.44 -17.06 -1.26
CA THR A 152 -9.44 -17.66 -2.59
C THR A 152 -9.32 -16.58 -3.66
N LEU A 153 -8.94 -16.95 -4.89
CA LEU A 153 -8.88 -15.99 -6.00
C LEU A 153 -10.25 -15.34 -6.30
N GLY A 154 -11.34 -16.10 -6.13
CA GLY A 154 -12.69 -15.56 -6.32
C GLY A 154 -13.08 -14.54 -5.23
N GLU A 155 -12.77 -14.82 -3.98
CA GLU A 155 -12.97 -13.87 -2.87
C GLU A 155 -12.12 -12.62 -3.07
N PHE A 156 -10.83 -12.77 -3.44
CA PHE A 156 -9.97 -11.64 -3.78
C PHE A 156 -10.59 -10.76 -4.86
N HIS A 157 -11.06 -11.35 -5.97
CA HIS A 157 -11.71 -10.61 -7.06
C HIS A 157 -12.95 -9.85 -6.59
N THR A 158 -13.77 -10.46 -5.72
CA THR A 158 -14.96 -9.83 -5.14
C THR A 158 -14.59 -8.63 -4.28
N GLU A 159 -13.62 -8.79 -3.38
CA GLU A 159 -13.14 -7.73 -2.50
C GLU A 159 -12.48 -6.61 -3.32
N LEU A 160 -11.66 -6.95 -4.33
CA LEU A 160 -11.09 -5.97 -5.24
C LEU A 160 -12.19 -5.17 -5.94
N THR A 161 -13.19 -5.82 -6.50
CA THR A 161 -14.31 -5.15 -7.20
C THR A 161 -15.04 -4.20 -6.26
N THR A 162 -15.34 -4.63 -5.04
CA THR A 162 -15.97 -3.80 -4.01
C THR A 162 -15.13 -2.56 -3.71
N LEU A 163 -13.82 -2.72 -3.56
CA LEU A 163 -12.89 -1.60 -3.34
C LEU A 163 -12.90 -0.64 -4.53
N LEU A 164 -12.88 -1.13 -5.77
CA LEU A 164 -12.88 -0.30 -6.98
C LEU A 164 -14.17 0.49 -7.14
N ASP A 165 -15.31 -0.12 -6.86
CA ASP A 165 -16.62 0.55 -6.88
C ASP A 165 -16.68 1.65 -5.81
N HIS A 166 -16.09 1.40 -4.64
CA HIS A 166 -15.94 2.42 -3.59
C HIS A 166 -15.00 3.56 -4.03
N PHE A 167 -13.92 3.27 -4.76
CA PHE A 167 -13.04 4.29 -5.34
C PHE A 167 -13.82 5.23 -6.29
N ASP A 168 -14.65 4.66 -7.16
CA ASP A 168 -15.43 5.44 -8.12
C ASP A 168 -16.53 6.29 -7.45
N ALA A 169 -17.15 5.78 -6.40
CA ALA A 169 -18.25 6.44 -5.71
C ALA A 169 -17.83 7.58 -4.76
N SER A 170 -16.67 7.45 -4.11
CA SER A 170 -16.39 8.24 -2.90
C SER A 170 -15.42 9.39 -3.10
N PHE A 171 -14.47 9.30 -4.06
CA PHE A 171 -13.38 10.30 -4.15
C PHE A 171 -12.92 10.55 -5.59
N THR A 172 -12.52 11.79 -5.85
CA THR A 172 -12.01 12.21 -7.18
C THR A 172 -10.49 12.11 -7.32
N ASN A 173 -9.75 11.94 -6.22
CA ASN A 173 -8.30 11.97 -6.17
C ASN A 173 -7.63 10.59 -6.19
N GLY A 174 -8.40 9.50 -6.28
CA GLY A 174 -7.93 8.12 -6.44
C GLY A 174 -8.34 7.55 -7.79
N ARG A 175 -7.45 6.76 -8.40
CA ARG A 175 -7.71 6.03 -9.64
C ARG A 175 -7.01 4.67 -9.59
N TYR A 176 -7.45 3.78 -10.43
CA TYR A 176 -6.88 2.44 -10.50
C TYR A 176 -6.64 2.00 -11.94
N PHE A 177 -5.73 1.06 -12.10
CA PHE A 177 -5.49 0.33 -13.33
C PHE A 177 -5.51 -1.17 -13.02
N VAL A 178 -6.53 -1.87 -13.49
CA VAL A 178 -6.64 -3.32 -13.33
C VAL A 178 -6.26 -4.01 -14.63
N LEU A 179 -5.30 -4.92 -14.51
CA LEU A 179 -4.86 -5.78 -15.61
C LEU A 179 -5.74 -7.04 -15.66
N PRO A 180 -6.11 -7.51 -16.86
CA PRO A 180 -6.86 -8.74 -16.99
C PRO A 180 -6.07 -9.98 -16.60
N GLY A 181 -6.77 -10.99 -16.08
CA GLY A 181 -6.22 -12.31 -15.78
C GLY A 181 -5.59 -12.44 -14.39
N ALA A 182 -4.81 -13.53 -14.24
CA ALA A 182 -4.24 -13.95 -12.97
C ALA A 182 -2.71 -13.81 -12.98
N SER A 183 -2.16 -12.91 -12.17
CA SER A 183 -0.71 -12.68 -12.01
C SER A 183 -0.43 -11.85 -10.74
N HIS A 184 0.80 -11.34 -10.65
CA HIS A 184 1.24 -10.48 -9.54
C HIS A 184 2.20 -9.40 -10.06
N VAL A 185 2.23 -8.23 -9.44
CA VAL A 185 3.12 -7.09 -9.76
C VAL A 185 3.02 -6.60 -11.21
N GLY A 186 2.00 -5.77 -11.50
CA GLY A 186 1.77 -5.22 -12.84
C GLY A 186 2.92 -4.42 -13.42
N LEU A 187 3.72 -3.75 -12.60
CA LEU A 187 4.88 -2.97 -13.05
C LEU A 187 6.13 -3.82 -13.36
N ALA A 188 6.15 -5.11 -13.02
CA ALA A 188 7.27 -5.98 -13.38
C ALA A 188 7.36 -6.21 -14.91
N ALA A 189 6.20 -6.21 -15.60
CA ALA A 189 6.12 -6.33 -17.05
C ALA A 189 5.03 -5.38 -17.60
N PRO A 190 5.24 -4.05 -17.52
CA PRO A 190 4.19 -3.09 -17.77
C PRO A 190 3.84 -2.99 -19.27
N THR A 191 2.54 -3.07 -19.56
CA THR A 191 2.00 -2.78 -20.89
C THR A 191 2.21 -1.30 -21.26
N SER A 192 2.08 -0.96 -22.55
CA SER A 192 2.12 0.44 -22.99
C SER A 192 1.00 1.26 -22.35
N ALA A 193 -0.19 0.70 -22.20
CA ALA A 193 -1.33 1.35 -21.55
C ALA A 193 -1.06 1.65 -20.06
N LEU A 194 -0.46 0.71 -19.33
CA LEU A 194 -0.09 0.93 -17.93
C LEU A 194 1.00 2.01 -17.79
N LYS A 195 2.03 1.99 -18.65
CA LYS A 195 3.06 3.04 -18.69
C LYS A 195 2.45 4.42 -18.91
N ASP A 196 1.51 4.52 -19.83
CA ASP A 196 0.81 5.77 -20.16
C ASP A 196 -0.06 6.24 -18.98
N TRP A 197 -0.74 5.30 -18.31
CA TRP A 197 -1.55 5.59 -17.13
C TRP A 197 -0.70 6.13 -15.98
N VAL A 198 0.42 5.51 -15.68
CA VAL A 198 1.39 5.99 -14.66
C VAL A 198 1.93 7.36 -15.05
N LYS A 199 2.30 7.56 -16.34
CA LYS A 199 2.77 8.86 -16.83
C LYS A 199 1.72 9.95 -16.61
N LYS A 200 0.44 9.70 -16.91
CA LYS A 200 -0.65 10.66 -16.67
C LYS A 200 -0.80 11.00 -15.19
N MET A 201 -0.63 10.01 -14.29
CA MET A 201 -0.64 10.25 -12.85
C MET A 201 0.51 11.17 -12.43
N VAL A 202 1.75 10.85 -12.83
CA VAL A 202 2.95 11.58 -12.39
C VAL A 202 3.08 12.97 -13.00
N THR A 203 2.45 13.24 -14.15
CA THR A 203 2.47 14.56 -14.81
C THR A 203 1.20 15.38 -14.56
N ASP A 204 0.34 14.95 -13.65
CA ASP A 204 -0.92 15.64 -13.28
C ASP A 204 -1.89 15.90 -14.45
N VAL A 205 -1.89 15.02 -15.45
CA VAL A 205 -2.79 15.15 -16.59
C VAL A 205 -4.25 15.01 -16.14
N PRO A 206 -5.15 15.94 -16.53
CA PRO A 206 -6.56 15.89 -16.12
C PRO A 206 -7.30 14.63 -16.59
N SER A 207 -6.91 14.03 -17.72
CA SER A 207 -7.49 12.81 -18.26
C SER A 207 -6.97 11.52 -17.60
N TRP A 208 -6.30 11.60 -16.45
CA TRP A 208 -5.96 10.43 -15.67
C TRP A 208 -7.24 9.83 -15.06
N GLY A 209 -7.63 8.67 -15.53
CA GLY A 209 -8.88 7.99 -15.17
C GLY A 209 -8.64 6.56 -14.71
N SER A 210 -9.65 5.94 -14.12
CA SER A 210 -9.64 4.52 -13.76
C SER A 210 -9.79 3.64 -15.02
N ILE A 211 -9.14 2.48 -15.00
CA ILE A 211 -9.20 1.48 -16.07
C ILE A 211 -9.36 0.11 -15.44
N ARG A 212 -10.37 -0.62 -15.87
CA ARG A 212 -10.57 -2.06 -15.56
C ARG A 212 -11.08 -2.81 -16.79
N PRO A 213 -10.87 -4.14 -16.87
CA PRO A 213 -11.40 -5.00 -17.95
C PRO A 213 -12.91 -4.99 -18.04
#